data_697b780f48d215f3a7b7936db6ae5c13
#
_entry.id   697b780f48d215f3a7b7936db6ae5c13
#
_cell.length_a   1.000
_cell.length_b   1.000
_cell.length_c   1.000
_cell.angle_alpha   90.00
_cell.angle_beta   90.00
_cell.angle_gamma   90.00
#
_symmetry.space_group_name_H-M   'P 1'
#
loop_
_entity.id
_entity.type
_entity.pdbx_description
1 polymer ?
#
loop_
_entity_poly.entity_id
_entity_poly.type
_entity_poly.pdbx_seq_one_letter_code
_entity_poly.pdbx_strand_id
1 'polypeptide(L)'
;NDADEFFDPEMLLKPAFGEYFNRARSVPQLLFSAAQNYLADPLHHGLFESFQRLSRAIPTGLFDSSGIDRVMRDLFSRRGRTNDFRKLKHRLFLVATDLDSGESVAFGSPGHDDIPISVAVQASTALPGLFPPVRIGDHYYVDGALIKTLHASVALKDGAELVLCINPLVPFDAELAARRNAREREALNDGGLPVVLSQTFR
;
A
#
# COMPACT_ATOMS: atom_id res chain seq x y z
N ASN A 1 -6.89 24.98 -14.08
CA ASN A 1 -5.59 24.36 -13.72
C ASN A 1 -5.67 22.86 -13.95
N ASP A 2 -4.90 22.35 -14.93
CA ASP A 2 -4.92 20.93 -15.33
C ASP A 2 -4.51 19.96 -14.19
N ALA A 3 -3.97 20.45 -13.10
CA ALA A 3 -3.52 19.60 -11.99
C ALA A 3 -4.67 19.12 -11.09
N ASP A 4 -5.71 19.91 -10.91
CA ASP A 4 -6.84 19.59 -10.04
C ASP A 4 -7.78 18.55 -10.67
N GLU A 5 -7.74 18.41 -12.00
CA GLU A 5 -8.53 17.41 -12.74
C GLU A 5 -7.91 16.00 -12.67
N PHE A 6 -6.64 15.89 -12.23
CA PHE A 6 -5.89 14.62 -12.20
C PHE A 6 -5.94 13.88 -10.88
N PHE A 7 -6.19 14.56 -9.78
CA PHE A 7 -6.22 13.98 -8.45
C PHE A 7 -7.59 14.18 -7.81
N ASP A 8 -8.57 13.44 -8.29
CA ASP A 8 -9.81 13.26 -7.56
C ASP A 8 -9.60 12.19 -6.47
N PRO A 9 -9.53 12.58 -5.18
CA PRO A 9 -9.35 11.63 -4.08
C PRO A 9 -10.43 10.55 -4.05
N GLU A 10 -11.64 10.85 -4.50
CA GLU A 10 -12.75 9.90 -4.56
C GLU A 10 -12.52 8.79 -5.59
N MET A 11 -11.78 9.07 -6.66
CA MET A 11 -11.40 8.03 -7.63
C MET A 11 -10.30 7.08 -7.09
N LEU A 12 -9.42 7.60 -6.24
CA LEU A 12 -8.29 6.84 -5.70
C LEU A 12 -8.66 6.06 -4.42
N LEU A 13 -9.61 6.57 -3.63
CA LEU A 13 -10.00 6.01 -2.33
C LEU A 13 -11.39 5.35 -2.41
N LYS A 14 -11.64 4.52 -3.42
CA LYS A 14 -12.87 3.74 -3.49
C LYS A 14 -12.85 2.65 -2.42
N PRO A 15 -13.85 2.61 -1.52
CA PRO A 15 -13.95 1.52 -0.56
C PRO A 15 -14.07 0.17 -1.29
N ALA A 16 -13.36 -0.84 -0.80
CA ALA A 16 -13.34 -2.18 -1.39
C ALA A 16 -14.64 -2.97 -1.07
N PHE A 17 -15.82 -2.37 -1.30
CA PHE A 17 -17.13 -2.95 -0.95
C PHE A 17 -17.33 -4.37 -1.48
N GLY A 18 -16.83 -4.69 -2.67
CA GLY A 18 -16.94 -6.03 -3.25
C GLY A 18 -16.20 -7.07 -2.42
N GLU A 19 -15.02 -6.76 -1.91
CA GLU A 19 -14.24 -7.63 -1.05
C GLU A 19 -14.89 -7.77 0.34
N TYR A 20 -15.38 -6.66 0.91
CA TYR A 20 -16.13 -6.66 2.16
C TYR A 20 -17.37 -7.55 2.09
N PHE A 21 -18.15 -7.43 1.02
CA PHE A 21 -19.38 -8.21 0.87
C PHE A 21 -19.11 -9.70 0.69
N ASN A 22 -18.09 -10.05 -0.11
CA ASN A 22 -17.70 -11.44 -0.32
C ASN A 22 -17.16 -12.07 0.97
N ARG A 23 -16.38 -11.34 1.75
CA ARG A 23 -15.85 -11.82 3.04
C ARG A 23 -16.90 -11.86 4.12
N ALA A 24 -17.80 -10.88 4.19
CA ALA A 24 -18.92 -10.88 5.13
C ALA A 24 -19.84 -12.09 4.95
N ARG A 25 -20.02 -12.57 3.72
CA ARG A 25 -20.78 -13.81 3.45
C ARG A 25 -20.09 -15.07 4.00
N SER A 26 -18.79 -15.08 4.11
CA SER A 26 -18.05 -16.24 4.66
C SER A 26 -17.97 -16.24 6.19
N VAL A 27 -18.23 -15.11 6.84
CA VAL A 27 -18.16 -14.99 8.32
C VAL A 27 -19.06 -15.99 9.05
N PRO A 28 -20.34 -16.20 8.68
CA PRO A 28 -21.17 -17.19 9.36
C PRO A 28 -20.62 -18.60 9.25
N GLN A 29 -20.06 -18.99 8.08
CA GLN A 29 -19.46 -20.31 7.89
C GLN A 29 -18.17 -20.47 8.69
N LEU A 30 -17.35 -19.42 8.76
CA LEU A 30 -16.10 -19.42 9.53
C LEU A 30 -16.39 -19.49 11.04
N LEU A 31 -17.38 -18.75 11.53
CA LEU A 31 -17.82 -18.82 12.93
C LEU A 31 -18.40 -20.17 13.27
N PHE A 32 -19.24 -20.74 12.39
CA PHE A 32 -19.84 -22.05 12.60
C PHE A 32 -18.76 -23.15 12.63
N SER A 33 -17.81 -23.14 11.70
CA SER A 33 -16.70 -24.10 11.68
C SER A 33 -15.74 -23.93 12.88
N ALA A 34 -15.51 -22.70 13.32
CA ALA A 34 -14.70 -22.44 14.51
C ALA A 34 -15.40 -22.94 15.79
N ALA A 35 -16.71 -22.71 15.90
CA ALA A 35 -17.51 -23.21 17.03
C ALA A 35 -17.58 -24.74 17.06
N GLN A 36 -17.80 -25.40 15.91
CA GLN A 36 -17.81 -26.87 15.83
C GLN A 36 -16.47 -27.48 16.26
N ASN A 37 -15.35 -26.92 15.79
CA ASN A 37 -14.02 -27.43 16.14
C ASN A 37 -13.67 -27.18 17.61
N TYR A 38 -14.10 -26.03 18.17
CA TYR A 38 -13.91 -25.74 19.59
C TYR A 38 -14.72 -26.68 20.49
N LEU A 39 -15.92 -27.06 20.09
CA LEU A 39 -16.78 -28.01 20.81
C LEU A 39 -16.28 -29.46 20.67
N ALA A 40 -15.60 -29.80 19.55
CA ALA A 40 -15.08 -31.14 19.30
C ALA A 40 -13.79 -31.44 20.06
N ASP A 41 -12.91 -30.47 20.23
CA ASP A 41 -11.64 -30.65 20.95
C ASP A 41 -11.10 -29.33 21.56
N PRO A 42 -11.55 -28.96 22.76
CA PRO A 42 -11.22 -27.67 23.39
C PRO A 42 -9.77 -27.58 23.89
N LEU A 43 -9.04 -28.70 23.97
CA LEU A 43 -7.71 -28.75 24.56
C LEU A 43 -6.56 -28.71 23.54
N HIS A 44 -6.80 -29.07 22.28
CA HIS A 44 -5.76 -29.16 21.24
C HIS A 44 -5.79 -28.04 20.20
N HIS A 45 -6.91 -27.30 20.08
CA HIS A 45 -6.98 -26.13 19.19
C HIS A 45 -6.80 -24.84 19.97
N GLY A 46 -5.58 -24.30 19.95
CA GLY A 46 -5.25 -23.04 20.62
C GLY A 46 -6.05 -21.87 20.09
N LEU A 47 -6.34 -20.89 20.96
CA LEU A 47 -6.97 -19.60 20.62
C LEU A 47 -6.31 -18.94 19.39
N PHE A 48 -5.03 -19.22 19.17
CA PHE A 48 -4.25 -18.70 18.04
C PHE A 48 -4.73 -19.23 16.67
N GLU A 49 -5.07 -20.53 16.55
CA GLU A 49 -5.62 -21.10 15.32
C GLU A 49 -7.02 -20.55 15.00
N SER A 50 -7.82 -20.38 16.03
CA SER A 50 -9.16 -19.76 15.88
C SER A 50 -9.05 -18.31 15.45
N PHE A 51 -8.06 -17.57 15.98
CA PHE A 51 -7.76 -16.20 15.58
C PHE A 51 -7.25 -16.12 14.13
N GLN A 52 -6.38 -17.03 13.69
CA GLN A 52 -5.92 -17.10 12.30
C GLN A 52 -7.06 -17.38 11.31
N ARG A 53 -8.05 -18.18 11.69
CA ARG A 53 -9.24 -18.42 10.85
C ARG A 53 -10.12 -17.19 10.77
N LEU A 54 -10.30 -16.49 11.90
CA LEU A 54 -11.08 -15.25 11.96
C LEU A 54 -10.39 -14.11 11.22
N SER A 55 -9.05 -14.07 11.19
CA SER A 55 -8.27 -13.07 10.44
C SER A 55 -8.52 -13.11 8.93
N ARG A 56 -8.91 -14.28 8.38
CA ARG A 56 -9.32 -14.41 6.98
C ARG A 56 -10.60 -13.63 6.63
N ALA A 57 -11.41 -13.31 7.63
CA ALA A 57 -12.60 -12.47 7.45
C ALA A 57 -12.25 -10.97 7.37
N ILE A 58 -11.04 -10.58 7.82
CA ILE A 58 -10.57 -9.20 7.74
C ILE A 58 -10.08 -8.94 6.31
N PRO A 59 -10.55 -7.89 5.63
CA PRO A 59 -10.07 -7.54 4.30
C PRO A 59 -8.58 -7.15 4.36
N THR A 60 -7.85 -7.45 3.28
CA THR A 60 -6.41 -7.15 3.18
C THR A 60 -6.14 -5.66 3.00
N GLY A 61 -7.15 -4.86 2.63
CA GLY A 61 -7.11 -3.42 2.51
C GLY A 61 -8.49 -2.79 2.63
N LEU A 62 -8.53 -1.55 3.09
CA LEU A 62 -9.77 -0.77 3.23
C LEU A 62 -10.27 -0.24 1.88
N PHE A 63 -9.35 0.03 0.95
CA PHE A 63 -9.61 0.66 -0.33
C PHE A 63 -9.15 -0.22 -1.48
N ASP A 64 -9.81 -0.07 -2.64
CA ASP A 64 -9.40 -0.70 -3.89
C ASP A 64 -8.28 0.11 -4.55
N SER A 65 -7.12 -0.50 -4.76
CA SER A 65 -5.98 0.14 -5.43
C SER A 65 -6.07 0.14 -6.96
N SER A 66 -7.05 -0.53 -7.55
CA SER A 66 -7.21 -0.62 -9.02
C SER A 66 -7.45 0.74 -9.68
N GLY A 67 -7.99 1.70 -8.92
CA GLY A 67 -8.15 3.09 -9.34
C GLY A 67 -6.81 3.75 -9.66
N ILE A 68 -5.78 3.47 -8.87
CA ILE A 68 -4.43 4.03 -9.05
C ILE A 68 -3.84 3.60 -10.40
N ASP A 69 -3.84 2.28 -10.69
CA ASP A 69 -3.34 1.78 -11.97
C ASP A 69 -4.10 2.37 -13.15
N ARG A 70 -5.43 2.47 -13.06
CA ARG A 70 -6.26 3.05 -14.12
C ARG A 70 -5.92 4.51 -14.42
N VAL A 71 -5.87 5.34 -13.39
CA VAL A 71 -5.54 6.77 -13.53
C VAL A 71 -4.12 6.94 -14.07
N MET A 72 -3.16 6.17 -13.56
CA MET A 72 -1.77 6.23 -14.04
C MET A 72 -1.66 5.73 -15.49
N ARG A 73 -2.35 4.68 -15.86
CA ARG A 73 -2.39 4.16 -17.24
C ARG A 73 -2.94 5.21 -18.20
N ASP A 74 -4.03 5.86 -17.87
CA ASP A 74 -4.63 6.92 -18.69
C ASP A 74 -3.68 8.11 -18.82
N LEU A 75 -3.02 8.49 -17.72
CA LEU A 75 -2.02 9.56 -17.69
C LEU A 75 -0.83 9.25 -18.61
N PHE A 76 -0.29 8.03 -18.53
CA PHE A 76 0.87 7.63 -19.32
C PHE A 76 0.55 7.28 -20.77
N SER A 77 -0.74 7.09 -21.11
CA SER A 77 -1.20 6.88 -22.50
C SER A 77 -1.33 8.17 -23.30
N ARG A 78 -1.20 9.33 -22.66
CA ARG A 78 -1.30 10.62 -23.34
C ARG A 78 -0.11 10.89 -24.26
N ARG A 79 -0.32 11.73 -25.29
CA ARG A 79 0.71 12.06 -26.28
C ARG A 79 2.00 12.59 -25.61
N GLY A 80 3.14 12.01 -25.98
CA GLY A 80 4.46 12.36 -25.46
C GLY A 80 4.83 11.70 -24.12
N ARG A 81 3.99 10.81 -23.59
CA ARG A 81 4.23 10.01 -22.39
C ARG A 81 4.37 8.53 -22.73
N THR A 82 4.84 7.73 -21.79
CA THR A 82 4.96 6.28 -21.94
C THR A 82 4.71 5.58 -20.62
N ASN A 83 4.10 4.40 -20.67
CA ASN A 83 3.90 3.51 -19.53
C ASN A 83 4.95 2.37 -19.50
N ASP A 84 6.07 2.55 -20.19
CA ASP A 84 7.16 1.57 -20.31
C ASP A 84 8.47 2.21 -19.82
N PHE A 85 9.09 1.65 -18.78
CA PHE A 85 10.35 2.13 -18.20
C PHE A 85 11.46 2.26 -19.24
N ARG A 86 11.55 1.31 -20.20
CA ARG A 86 12.58 1.24 -21.24
C ARG A 86 12.50 2.34 -22.29
N LYS A 87 11.34 3.02 -22.36
CA LYS A 87 11.09 4.13 -23.30
C LYS A 87 11.25 5.50 -22.66
N LEU A 88 11.59 5.56 -21.38
CA LEU A 88 11.83 6.82 -20.69
C LEU A 88 13.17 7.42 -21.13
N LYS A 89 13.22 8.76 -21.23
CA LYS A 89 14.46 9.50 -21.52
C LYS A 89 15.46 9.45 -20.36
N HIS A 90 14.96 9.40 -19.15
CA HIS A 90 15.71 9.32 -17.90
C HIS A 90 15.29 8.10 -17.14
N ARG A 91 16.21 7.50 -16.40
CA ARG A 91 15.90 6.35 -15.56
C ARG A 91 14.92 6.72 -14.46
N LEU A 92 13.96 5.88 -14.23
CA LEU A 92 12.98 5.95 -13.16
C LEU A 92 13.02 4.63 -12.41
N PHE A 93 13.07 4.71 -11.09
CA PHE A 93 12.94 3.55 -10.22
C PHE A 93 11.76 3.76 -9.28
N LEU A 94 10.90 2.75 -9.18
CA LEU A 94 9.82 2.68 -8.22
C LEU A 94 10.09 1.50 -7.30
N VAL A 95 10.14 1.73 -6.00
CA VAL A 95 10.51 0.69 -5.05
C VAL A 95 9.26 0.15 -4.36
N ALA A 96 9.14 -1.18 -4.35
CA ALA A 96 8.13 -1.89 -3.58
C ALA A 96 8.80 -2.98 -2.74
N THR A 97 8.07 -3.52 -1.77
CA THR A 97 8.50 -4.67 -0.97
C THR A 97 7.83 -5.92 -1.49
N ASP A 98 8.61 -6.91 -1.87
CA ASP A 98 8.14 -8.25 -2.21
C ASP A 98 7.81 -9.00 -0.91
N LEU A 99 6.56 -9.43 -0.76
CA LEU A 99 6.10 -10.15 0.44
C LEU A 99 6.59 -11.60 0.50
N ASP A 100 6.93 -12.18 -0.65
CA ASP A 100 7.36 -13.58 -0.72
C ASP A 100 8.84 -13.72 -0.30
N SER A 101 9.69 -12.75 -0.67
CA SER A 101 11.12 -12.73 -0.30
C SER A 101 11.43 -11.84 0.92
N GLY A 102 10.58 -10.85 1.21
CA GLY A 102 10.84 -9.81 2.20
C GLY A 102 11.84 -8.75 1.72
N GLU A 103 12.21 -8.74 0.44
CA GLU A 103 13.22 -7.83 -0.11
C GLU A 103 12.59 -6.62 -0.81
N SER A 104 13.37 -5.54 -0.90
CA SER A 104 13.00 -4.37 -1.70
C SER A 104 13.31 -4.63 -3.16
N VAL A 105 12.32 -4.48 -4.03
CA VAL A 105 12.43 -4.59 -5.49
C VAL A 105 12.32 -3.20 -6.10
N ALA A 106 13.30 -2.84 -6.96
CA ALA A 106 13.30 -1.58 -7.69
C ALA A 106 12.80 -1.82 -9.13
N PHE A 107 11.54 -1.57 -9.40
CA PHE A 107 10.97 -1.58 -10.75
C PHE A 107 11.64 -0.50 -11.60
N GLY A 108 11.96 -0.83 -12.85
CA GLY A 108 12.76 -0.02 -13.76
C GLY A 108 14.25 -0.38 -13.77
N SER A 109 14.69 -1.28 -12.88
CA SER A 109 16.01 -1.90 -12.96
C SER A 109 16.02 -3.07 -13.94
N PRO A 110 17.20 -3.49 -14.46
CA PRO A 110 17.31 -4.65 -15.34
C PRO A 110 16.64 -5.90 -14.72
N GLY A 111 15.75 -6.54 -15.48
CA GLY A 111 14.96 -7.69 -15.03
C GLY A 111 13.65 -7.33 -14.30
N HIS A 112 13.41 -6.04 -14.04
CA HIS A 112 12.17 -5.51 -13.48
C HIS A 112 11.67 -4.26 -14.24
N ASP A 113 12.03 -4.10 -15.49
CA ASP A 113 11.72 -2.97 -16.37
C ASP A 113 10.65 -3.27 -17.43
N ASP A 114 10.19 -4.51 -17.50
CA ASP A 114 9.14 -4.99 -18.42
C ASP A 114 7.72 -4.75 -17.88
N ILE A 115 7.60 -4.40 -16.60
CA ILE A 115 6.33 -4.14 -15.92
C ILE A 115 5.85 -2.72 -16.27
N PRO A 116 4.55 -2.50 -16.52
CA PRO A 116 4.02 -1.16 -16.75
C PRO A 116 4.28 -0.22 -15.55
N ILE A 117 4.67 1.02 -15.82
CA ILE A 117 4.92 2.03 -14.77
C ILE A 117 3.68 2.20 -13.87
N SER A 118 2.48 2.17 -14.45
CA SER A 118 1.22 2.29 -13.70
C SER A 118 1.05 1.18 -12.64
N VAL A 119 1.41 -0.05 -12.99
CA VAL A 119 1.36 -1.21 -12.07
C VAL A 119 2.44 -1.09 -11.00
N ALA A 120 3.64 -0.64 -11.37
CA ALA A 120 4.71 -0.41 -10.41
C ALA A 120 4.37 0.71 -9.41
N VAL A 121 3.69 1.79 -9.87
CA VAL A 121 3.14 2.83 -8.96
C VAL A 121 2.12 2.24 -8.01
N GLN A 122 1.17 1.44 -8.52
CA GLN A 122 0.16 0.78 -7.70
C GLN A 122 0.82 -0.10 -6.61
N ALA A 123 1.84 -0.88 -6.96
CA ALA A 123 2.57 -1.72 -6.02
C ALA A 123 3.34 -0.89 -4.98
N SER A 124 4.05 0.15 -5.44
CA SER A 124 4.86 1.04 -4.59
C SER A 124 4.03 1.91 -3.64
N THR A 125 2.73 2.05 -3.87
CA THR A 125 1.79 2.81 -3.04
C THR A 125 0.81 1.92 -2.29
N ALA A 126 0.95 0.60 -2.37
CA ALA A 126 0.06 -0.36 -1.70
C ALA A 126 0.40 -0.47 -0.21
N LEU A 127 0.04 0.57 0.57
CA LEU A 127 0.28 0.62 2.00
C LEU A 127 -0.54 -0.45 2.72
N PRO A 128 0.10 -1.37 3.49
CA PRO A 128 -0.60 -2.44 4.19
C PRO A 128 -1.69 -1.91 5.13
N GLY A 129 -2.84 -2.54 5.12
CA GLY A 129 -4.03 -2.12 5.86
C GLY A 129 -4.89 -1.10 5.13
N LEU A 130 -4.33 -0.25 4.28
CA LEU A 130 -5.10 0.67 3.43
C LEU A 130 -5.45 0.02 2.07
N PHE A 131 -4.45 -0.58 1.43
CA PHE A 131 -4.62 -1.22 0.13
C PHE A 131 -4.23 -2.69 0.18
N PRO A 132 -4.88 -3.55 -0.62
CA PRO A 132 -4.46 -4.93 -0.75
C PRO A 132 -3.08 -5.01 -1.45
N PRO A 133 -2.28 -6.06 -1.17
CA PRO A 133 -1.06 -6.34 -1.91
C PRO A 133 -1.33 -6.48 -3.41
N VAL A 134 -0.43 -5.96 -4.23
CA VAL A 134 -0.52 -6.01 -5.70
C VAL A 134 0.19 -7.25 -6.20
N ARG A 135 -0.52 -8.09 -6.94
CA ARG A 135 0.07 -9.27 -7.57
C ARG A 135 0.70 -8.91 -8.91
N ILE A 136 1.99 -9.23 -9.08
CA ILE A 136 2.72 -9.10 -10.33
C ILE A 136 3.41 -10.43 -10.61
N GLY A 137 2.99 -11.12 -11.66
CA GLY A 137 3.41 -12.50 -11.90
C GLY A 137 2.96 -13.43 -10.77
N ASP A 138 3.92 -14.10 -10.15
CA ASP A 138 3.67 -15.02 -9.04
C ASP A 138 3.96 -14.42 -7.67
N HIS A 139 4.40 -13.16 -7.60
CA HIS A 139 4.77 -12.45 -6.38
C HIS A 139 3.73 -11.41 -5.97
N TYR A 140 3.69 -11.10 -4.66
CA TYR A 140 2.86 -10.06 -4.07
C TYR A 140 3.72 -8.91 -3.55
N TYR A 141 3.33 -7.69 -3.89
CA TYR A 141 4.07 -6.46 -3.57
C TYR A 141 3.25 -5.51 -2.73
N VAL A 142 3.92 -4.83 -1.81
CA VAL A 142 3.38 -3.73 -1.00
C VAL A 142 4.32 -2.53 -1.04
N ASP A 143 3.90 -1.43 -0.43
CA ASP A 143 4.67 -0.19 -0.37
C ASP A 143 6.12 -0.42 0.09
N GLY A 144 7.06 0.17 -0.63
CA GLY A 144 8.49 0.13 -0.31
C GLY A 144 8.85 0.81 1.01
N ALA A 145 8.03 1.76 1.48
CA ALA A 145 8.20 2.42 2.76
C ALA A 145 8.18 1.46 3.96
N LEU A 146 7.64 0.25 3.78
CA LEU A 146 7.66 -0.79 4.81
C LEU A 146 9.09 -1.16 5.28
N ILE A 147 10.07 -1.13 4.38
CA ILE A 147 11.47 -1.43 4.69
C ILE A 147 12.25 -0.14 4.91
N LYS A 148 12.08 0.85 4.04
CA LYS A 148 12.74 2.16 4.11
C LYS A 148 11.84 3.24 3.51
N THR A 149 11.74 4.36 4.21
CA THR A 149 10.98 5.52 3.73
C THR A 149 11.63 6.17 2.49
N LEU A 150 12.97 6.15 2.41
CA LEU A 150 13.74 6.70 1.28
C LEU A 150 14.76 5.68 0.78
N HIS A 151 14.67 5.35 -0.49
CA HIS A 151 15.53 4.37 -1.16
C HIS A 151 16.67 5.04 -1.98
N ALA A 152 17.36 6.03 -1.41
CA ALA A 152 18.49 6.73 -2.06
C ALA A 152 19.61 5.78 -2.56
N SER A 153 19.76 4.62 -1.90
CA SER A 153 20.72 3.59 -2.29
C SER A 153 20.49 3.03 -3.69
N VAL A 154 19.26 3.06 -4.21
CA VAL A 154 18.96 2.61 -5.58
C VAL A 154 19.62 3.54 -6.59
N ALA A 155 19.46 4.86 -6.42
CA ALA A 155 20.09 5.85 -7.30
C ALA A 155 21.63 5.80 -7.21
N LEU A 156 22.20 5.64 -6.01
CA LEU A 156 23.65 5.53 -5.83
C LEU A 156 24.22 4.27 -6.51
N LYS A 157 23.53 3.13 -6.38
CA LYS A 157 23.92 1.87 -7.07
C LYS A 157 23.84 2.00 -8.60
N ASP A 158 22.97 2.86 -9.09
CA ASP A 158 22.80 3.15 -10.52
C ASP A 158 23.82 4.19 -11.04
N GLY A 159 24.73 4.68 -10.18
CA GLY A 159 25.82 5.57 -10.55
C GLY A 159 25.54 7.07 -10.35
N ALA A 160 24.52 7.43 -9.58
CA ALA A 160 24.27 8.82 -9.25
C ALA A 160 25.39 9.36 -8.33
N GLU A 161 26.03 10.46 -8.73
CA GLU A 161 27.07 11.14 -7.94
C GLU A 161 26.46 12.10 -6.91
N LEU A 162 25.25 12.60 -7.15
CA LEU A 162 24.49 13.48 -6.26
C LEU A 162 23.05 13.00 -6.16
N VAL A 163 22.56 12.87 -4.93
CA VAL A 163 21.16 12.50 -4.64
C VAL A 163 20.52 13.60 -3.81
N LEU A 164 19.45 14.19 -4.32
CA LEU A 164 18.58 15.10 -3.59
C LEU A 164 17.36 14.32 -3.07
N CYS A 165 17.24 14.21 -1.75
CA CYS A 165 16.14 13.51 -1.12
C CYS A 165 15.04 14.49 -0.69
N ILE A 166 13.80 14.25 -1.17
CA ILE A 166 12.61 14.98 -0.74
C ILE A 166 11.74 14.01 0.04
N ASN A 167 11.55 14.27 1.33
CA ASN A 167 10.61 13.50 2.15
C ASN A 167 9.35 14.35 2.38
N PRO A 168 8.21 14.02 1.76
CA PRO A 168 6.96 14.75 1.96
C PRO A 168 6.31 14.43 3.32
N LEU A 169 6.74 13.35 3.98
CA LEU A 169 6.24 12.97 5.29
C LEU A 169 6.96 13.79 6.36
N VAL A 170 6.37 14.91 6.74
CA VAL A 170 6.90 15.74 7.84
C VAL A 170 6.54 15.07 9.16
N PRO A 171 7.50 14.84 10.08
CA PRO A 171 7.19 14.36 11.40
C PRO A 171 6.23 15.33 12.11
N PHE A 172 5.09 14.82 12.55
CA PHE A 172 4.15 15.60 13.34
C PHE A 172 4.58 15.59 14.79
N ASP A 173 5.04 16.72 15.29
CA ASP A 173 5.31 16.91 16.71
C ASP A 173 4.01 17.32 17.41
N ALA A 174 3.37 16.35 18.06
CA ALA A 174 2.10 16.55 18.76
C ALA A 174 2.21 17.58 19.92
N GLU A 175 3.39 17.74 20.51
CA GLU A 175 3.62 18.72 21.57
C GLU A 175 3.73 20.14 21.02
N LEU A 176 4.41 20.31 19.89
CA LEU A 176 4.52 21.59 19.20
C LEU A 176 3.19 22.03 18.61
N ALA A 177 2.43 21.09 18.06
CA ALA A 177 1.08 21.33 17.55
C ALA A 177 0.08 21.68 18.68
N ALA A 178 0.16 21.03 19.81
CA ALA A 178 -0.66 21.33 20.99
C ALA A 178 -0.39 22.73 21.57
N ARG A 179 0.85 23.24 21.43
CA ARG A 179 1.20 24.63 21.80
C ARG A 179 0.63 25.66 20.82
N ARG A 180 0.35 25.27 19.57
CA ARG A 180 -0.19 26.14 18.53
C ARG A 180 -1.71 26.08 18.41
N ASN A 181 -2.33 24.90 18.59
CA ASN A 181 -3.79 24.73 18.51
C ASN A 181 -4.24 23.44 19.22
N ALA A 182 -5.06 23.57 20.26
CA ALA A 182 -5.61 22.42 20.98
C ALA A 182 -6.45 21.46 20.11
N ARG A 183 -7.02 21.94 18.99
CA ARG A 183 -7.81 21.14 18.05
C ARG A 183 -7.01 20.08 17.27
N GLU A 184 -5.70 20.28 17.06
CA GLU A 184 -4.89 19.32 16.30
C GLU A 184 -4.57 18.04 17.08
N ARG A 185 -4.68 18.05 18.40
CA ARG A 185 -4.47 16.87 19.25
C ARG A 185 -5.61 15.86 19.14
N GLU A 186 -6.83 16.35 18.93
CA GLU A 186 -8.02 15.52 18.74
C GLU A 186 -8.01 14.83 17.35
N ALA A 187 -7.38 15.46 16.37
CA ALA A 187 -7.30 14.92 15.00
C ALA A 187 -6.59 13.55 14.90
N LEU A 188 -5.69 13.22 15.82
CA LEU A 188 -5.06 11.89 15.86
C LEU A 188 -6.03 10.79 16.27
N ASN A 189 -6.94 11.08 17.20
CA ASN A 189 -7.95 10.12 17.65
C ASN A 189 -9.10 10.00 16.63
N ASP A 190 -9.45 11.11 15.98
CA ASP A 190 -10.57 11.17 15.03
C ASP A 190 -10.16 10.77 13.61
N GLY A 191 -8.86 10.81 13.28
CA GLY A 191 -8.33 10.51 11.95
C GLY A 191 -8.31 9.03 11.57
N GLY A 192 -8.59 8.14 12.53
CA GLY A 192 -8.70 6.70 12.30
C GLY A 192 -7.40 6.03 11.83
N LEU A 193 -7.53 4.81 11.30
CA LEU A 193 -6.40 3.96 10.87
C LEU A 193 -5.42 4.64 9.89
N PRO A 194 -5.86 5.44 8.89
CA PRO A 194 -4.95 6.09 7.96
C PRO A 194 -3.96 7.05 8.63
N VAL A 195 -4.43 7.81 9.61
CA VAL A 195 -3.61 8.77 10.35
C VAL A 195 -2.62 8.04 11.24
N VAL A 196 -3.06 6.99 11.94
CA VAL A 196 -2.19 6.15 12.78
C VAL A 196 -1.09 5.51 11.94
N LEU A 197 -1.43 4.88 10.80
CA LEU A 197 -0.46 4.28 9.89
C LEU A 197 0.53 5.31 9.34
N SER A 198 0.06 6.48 8.92
CA SER A 198 0.90 7.58 8.47
C SER A 198 1.91 8.03 9.54
N GLN A 199 1.53 8.00 10.82
CA GLN A 199 2.43 8.32 11.94
C GLN A 199 3.42 7.20 12.24
N THR A 200 3.01 5.94 12.07
CA THR A 200 3.83 4.75 12.39
C THR A 200 4.98 4.56 11.38
N PHE A 201 4.77 4.93 10.12
CA PHE A 201 5.77 4.82 9.04
C PHE A 201 6.66 6.05 8.87
N ARG A 202 6.66 6.97 9.83
CA ARG A 202 7.57 8.12 9.90
C ARG A 202 8.80 7.78 10.74
#